data_0454d380a67cdc789c20fbd85675b5d0
#
_entry.id   0454d380a67cdc789c20fbd85675b5d0
#
_cell.length_a   1.000
_cell.length_b   1.000
_cell.length_c   1.000
_cell.angle_alpha   90.00
_cell.angle_beta   90.00
_cell.angle_gamma   90.00
#
_symmetry.space_group_name_H-M   'P 1'
#
loop_
_entity.id
_entity.type
_entity.pdbx_description
1 polymer ?
#
loop_
_entity_poly.entity_id
_entity_poly.type
_entity_poly.pdbx_seq_one_letter_code
_entity_poly.pdbx_strand_id
1 'polypeptide(L)'
;MYRHLFLEGPIRKGKSTLLRKVLKPYMRHVGGFASQRLVLPDGTTRAFRIGPANKTGLTAPFTENITGGCDGVFRINSADSAGSKFPGVFDTDGVRYLTDTAGKKIMLLDEIGGAEMLSEPFMAALYGLLAGGIPCIGVLKRNKNAAFMSRTAGYAGSIGQLNAELREKIINEYNGKILSFRRDDAGVEEELEDFICGIFTTEQ
;
A
#
# COMPACT_ATOMS: atom_id res chain seq x y z
N MET A 1 -19.21 -13.45 -1.19
CA MET A 1 -18.29 -12.68 -0.33
C MET A 1 -17.06 -12.36 -1.17
N TYR A 2 -16.58 -11.11 -1.20
CA TYR A 2 -15.35 -10.74 -1.91
C TYR A 2 -14.12 -11.19 -1.09
N ARG A 3 -13.00 -11.45 -1.83
CA ARG A 3 -11.74 -11.94 -1.22
C ARG A 3 -10.82 -10.80 -0.82
N HIS A 4 -10.84 -9.69 -1.55
CA HIS A 4 -9.95 -8.56 -1.32
C HIS A 4 -10.77 -7.29 -1.12
N LEU A 5 -10.27 -6.40 -0.22
CA LEU A 5 -10.94 -5.15 0.09
C LEU A 5 -9.96 -3.98 0.07
N PHE A 6 -10.21 -3.01 -0.80
CA PHE A 6 -9.35 -1.84 -0.92
C PHE A 6 -10.11 -0.55 -0.64
N LEU A 7 -9.46 0.39 0.03
CA LEU A 7 -9.94 1.74 0.20
C LEU A 7 -9.32 2.67 -0.85
N GLU A 8 -10.14 3.48 -1.48
CA GLU A 8 -9.66 4.62 -2.26
C GLU A 8 -10.21 5.93 -1.69
N GLY A 9 -9.55 7.05 -1.95
CA GLY A 9 -10.05 8.34 -1.49
C GLY A 9 -8.97 9.42 -1.49
N PRO A 10 -9.30 10.66 -1.10
CA PRO A 10 -8.33 11.75 -1.06
C PRO A 10 -7.14 11.44 -0.15
N ILE A 11 -5.99 12.04 -0.48
CA ILE A 11 -4.75 11.90 0.29
C ILE A 11 -4.93 12.51 1.70
N ARG A 12 -4.28 11.89 2.71
CA ARG A 12 -4.27 12.37 4.11
C ARG A 12 -5.66 12.45 4.78
N LYS A 13 -6.60 11.59 4.38
CA LYS A 13 -7.94 11.50 4.99
C LYS A 13 -8.10 10.37 6.02
N GLY A 14 -7.03 9.65 6.35
CA GLY A 14 -7.04 8.66 7.42
C GLY A 14 -7.22 7.21 6.99
N LYS A 15 -7.19 6.88 5.69
CA LYS A 15 -7.33 5.49 5.19
C LYS A 15 -6.39 4.50 5.87
N SER A 16 -5.09 4.77 5.82
CA SER A 16 -4.07 3.91 6.45
C SER A 16 -4.22 3.86 7.97
N THR A 17 -4.68 4.94 8.59
CA THR A 17 -4.98 4.98 10.04
C THR A 17 -6.13 4.06 10.37
N LEU A 18 -7.21 4.09 9.58
CA LEU A 18 -8.37 3.23 9.76
C LEU A 18 -8.01 1.76 9.57
N LEU A 19 -7.31 1.41 8.47
CA LEU A 19 -6.84 0.03 8.24
C LEU A 19 -6.01 -0.50 9.42
N ARG A 20 -5.11 0.33 9.97
CA ARG A 20 -4.32 -0.06 11.13
C ARG A 20 -5.14 -0.21 12.41
N LYS A 21 -6.16 0.63 12.59
CA LYS A 21 -7.10 0.53 13.73
C LYS A 21 -7.80 -0.82 13.72
N VAL A 22 -8.44 -1.17 12.61
CA VAL A 22 -9.22 -2.42 12.51
C VAL A 22 -8.34 -3.68 12.49
N LEU A 23 -7.11 -3.60 11.96
CA LEU A 23 -6.16 -4.72 11.95
C LEU A 23 -5.40 -4.90 13.27
N LYS A 24 -5.44 -3.90 14.17
CA LYS A 24 -4.61 -3.90 15.41
C LYS A 24 -4.69 -5.20 16.22
N PRO A 25 -5.87 -5.82 16.44
CA PRO A 25 -5.96 -7.07 17.19
C PRO A 25 -5.29 -8.26 16.50
N TYR A 26 -5.10 -8.19 15.18
CA TYR A 26 -4.70 -9.29 14.33
C TYR A 26 -3.28 -9.14 13.76
N MET A 27 -2.51 -8.13 14.20
CA MET A 27 -1.22 -7.74 13.58
C MET A 27 -0.20 -8.88 13.46
N ARG A 28 -0.22 -9.88 14.37
CA ARG A 28 0.65 -11.05 14.27
C ARG A 28 0.41 -11.91 13.03
N HIS A 29 -0.81 -11.86 12.49
CA HIS A 29 -1.24 -12.61 11.30
C HIS A 29 -1.27 -11.78 10.03
N VAL A 30 -0.86 -10.50 10.12
CA VAL A 30 -0.81 -9.59 8.99
C VAL A 30 0.55 -9.70 8.28
N GLY A 31 0.52 -9.93 6.98
CA GLY A 31 1.67 -9.84 6.07
C GLY A 31 1.58 -8.61 5.18
N GLY A 32 2.42 -8.56 4.13
CA GLY A 32 2.45 -7.45 3.20
C GLY A 32 3.31 -6.29 3.66
N PHE A 33 3.07 -5.12 3.09
CA PHE A 33 3.86 -3.92 3.37
C PHE A 33 3.01 -2.71 3.72
N ALA A 34 3.66 -1.76 4.37
CA ALA A 34 3.10 -0.44 4.62
C ALA A 34 4.09 0.67 4.26
N SER A 35 3.57 1.74 3.70
CA SER A 35 4.33 2.96 3.44
C SER A 35 4.47 3.79 4.73
N GLN A 36 5.69 4.26 4.99
CA GLN A 36 6.02 5.11 6.13
C GLN A 36 6.63 6.43 5.66
N ARG A 37 6.19 7.52 6.26
CA ARG A 37 6.82 8.83 6.08
C ARG A 37 7.95 9.00 7.08
N LEU A 38 9.12 9.38 6.59
CA LEU A 38 10.25 9.76 7.43
C LEU A 38 10.25 11.28 7.55
N VAL A 39 10.11 11.78 8.78
CA VAL A 39 9.85 13.18 9.03
C VAL A 39 11.00 13.86 9.79
N LEU A 40 11.26 15.11 9.43
CA LEU A 40 12.16 15.99 10.17
C LEU A 40 11.53 16.43 11.50
N PRO A 41 12.31 17.01 12.43
CA PRO A 41 11.79 17.50 13.72
C PRO A 41 10.64 18.51 13.61
N ASP A 42 10.58 19.26 12.51
CA ASP A 42 9.49 20.22 12.21
C ASP A 42 8.23 19.54 11.63
N GLY A 43 8.23 18.21 11.48
CA GLY A 43 7.12 17.44 10.90
C GLY A 43 7.12 17.40 9.38
N THR A 44 8.08 18.03 8.70
CA THR A 44 8.22 17.97 7.24
C THR A 44 8.59 16.55 6.79
N THR A 45 7.88 16.03 5.82
CA THR A 45 8.20 14.70 5.24
C THR A 45 9.43 14.79 4.36
N ARG A 46 10.54 14.19 4.81
CA ARG A 46 11.81 14.17 4.11
C ARG A 46 11.97 12.96 3.19
N ALA A 47 11.45 11.80 3.59
CA ALA A 47 11.55 10.60 2.78
C ALA A 47 10.32 9.69 2.94
N PHE A 48 10.25 8.68 2.08
CA PHE A 48 9.27 7.61 2.14
C PHE A 48 9.98 6.28 2.06
N ARG A 49 9.56 5.33 2.89
CA ARG A 49 9.99 3.95 2.81
C ARG A 49 8.81 2.99 2.85
N ILE A 50 9.02 1.77 2.35
CA ILE A 50 8.14 0.63 2.65
C ILE A 50 8.80 -0.25 3.70
N GLY A 51 7.99 -0.92 4.48
CA GLY A 51 8.44 -1.91 5.46
C GLY A 51 7.35 -2.93 5.74
N PRO A 52 7.67 -4.02 6.49
CA PRO A 52 6.69 -5.06 6.77
C PRO A 52 5.47 -4.47 7.50
N ALA A 53 4.28 -4.81 7.03
CA ALA A 53 3.02 -4.20 7.47
C ALA A 53 2.79 -4.28 8.98
N ASN A 54 3.17 -5.41 9.59
CA ASN A 54 2.97 -5.68 11.01
C ASN A 54 3.96 -4.96 11.95
N LYS A 55 5.00 -4.32 11.42
CA LYS A 55 6.04 -3.63 12.22
C LYS A 55 6.17 -2.15 11.87
N THR A 56 5.72 -1.73 10.69
CA THR A 56 5.95 -0.39 10.14
C THR A 56 4.86 0.58 10.58
N GLY A 57 5.20 1.63 11.32
CA GLY A 57 4.29 2.71 11.70
C GLY A 57 3.97 3.66 10.52
N LEU A 58 3.09 4.64 10.74
CA LEU A 58 2.75 5.65 9.71
C LEU A 58 3.86 6.67 9.49
N THR A 59 4.61 6.98 10.56
CA THR A 59 5.73 7.93 10.54
C THR A 59 6.88 7.41 11.37
N ALA A 60 8.10 7.84 11.03
CA ALA A 60 9.30 7.68 11.86
C ALA A 60 10.21 8.91 11.67
N PRO A 61 11.14 9.17 12.59
CA PRO A 61 12.16 10.21 12.41
C PRO A 61 13.01 9.96 11.16
N PHE A 62 13.31 11.03 10.43
CA PHE A 62 14.36 11.00 9.43
C PHE A 62 15.70 11.29 10.11
N THR A 63 16.70 10.47 9.86
CA THR A 63 18.07 10.64 10.39
C THR A 63 19.06 10.72 9.23
N GLU A 64 20.22 11.34 9.44
CA GLU A 64 21.21 11.61 8.40
C GLU A 64 21.84 10.34 7.78
N ASN A 65 21.81 9.22 8.49
CA ASN A 65 22.28 7.93 7.99
C ASN A 65 21.29 7.21 7.06
N ILE A 66 20.09 7.76 6.85
CA ILE A 66 19.11 7.19 5.94
C ILE A 66 19.55 7.41 4.49
N THR A 67 19.79 6.32 3.79
CA THR A 67 20.22 6.29 2.40
C THR A 67 19.10 5.80 1.49
N GLY A 68 18.93 6.45 0.35
CA GLY A 68 17.97 6.02 -0.65
C GLY A 68 18.36 4.68 -1.29
N GLY A 69 17.36 3.84 -1.57
CA GLY A 69 17.56 2.49 -2.09
C GLY A 69 17.93 1.44 -1.03
N CYS A 70 18.11 1.85 0.23
CA CYS A 70 18.37 0.96 1.36
C CYS A 70 17.19 0.98 2.34
N ASP A 71 17.03 -0.11 3.12
CA ASP A 71 16.01 -0.23 4.18
C ASP A 71 14.59 0.16 3.74
N GLY A 72 14.25 -0.15 2.50
CA GLY A 72 12.94 0.16 1.92
C GLY A 72 12.74 1.63 1.52
N VAL A 73 13.76 2.48 1.56
CA VAL A 73 13.65 3.91 1.21
C VAL A 73 13.56 4.08 -0.31
N PHE A 74 12.37 4.32 -0.81
CA PHE A 74 12.10 4.44 -2.24
C PHE A 74 12.05 5.89 -2.77
N ARG A 75 12.01 6.88 -1.86
CA ARG A 75 12.00 8.30 -2.23
C ARG A 75 12.59 9.18 -1.14
N ILE A 76 13.44 10.12 -1.53
CA ILE A 76 13.92 11.22 -0.68
C ILE A 76 13.51 12.53 -1.34
N ASN A 77 12.78 13.38 -0.62
CA ASN A 77 12.39 14.71 -1.09
C ASN A 77 13.57 15.69 -0.92
N SER A 78 13.65 16.67 -1.83
CA SER A 78 14.54 17.83 -1.73
C SER A 78 13.72 19.10 -1.68
N ALA A 79 14.23 20.13 -1.01
CA ALA A 79 13.61 21.46 -1.02
C ALA A 79 13.71 22.11 -2.41
N ASP A 80 14.80 21.86 -3.10
CA ASP A 80 15.20 22.60 -4.31
C ASP A 80 15.02 21.81 -5.61
N SER A 81 14.53 20.56 -5.56
CA SER A 81 14.40 19.70 -6.72
C SER A 81 13.28 18.67 -6.58
N ALA A 82 13.04 17.90 -7.67
CA ALA A 82 12.06 16.80 -7.68
C ALA A 82 12.35 15.67 -6.68
N GLY A 83 13.46 15.74 -5.94
CA GLY A 83 13.95 14.70 -5.05
C GLY A 83 14.49 13.48 -5.80
N SER A 84 15.05 12.54 -5.03
CA SER A 84 15.61 11.29 -5.58
C SER A 84 14.62 10.14 -5.40
N LYS A 85 14.56 9.24 -6.40
CA LYS A 85 13.69 8.07 -6.44
C LYS A 85 14.53 6.81 -6.60
N PHE A 86 14.13 5.74 -5.93
CA PHE A 86 14.86 4.46 -5.86
C PHE A 86 13.86 3.32 -6.13
N PRO A 87 13.41 3.15 -7.39
CA PRO A 87 12.38 2.18 -7.75
C PRO A 87 12.80 0.72 -7.50
N GLY A 88 14.08 0.39 -7.56
CA GLY A 88 14.61 -0.95 -7.27
C GLY A 88 14.27 -1.49 -5.88
N VAL A 89 13.85 -0.65 -4.94
CA VAL A 89 13.29 -1.07 -3.65
C VAL A 89 12.03 -1.95 -3.85
N PHE A 90 11.26 -1.71 -4.87
CA PHE A 90 10.07 -2.52 -5.15
C PHE A 90 10.43 -3.87 -5.76
N ASP A 91 11.53 -3.96 -6.52
CA ASP A 91 12.03 -5.22 -7.09
C ASP A 91 12.53 -6.18 -6.03
N THR A 92 12.98 -5.67 -4.88
CA THR A 92 13.57 -6.44 -3.78
C THR A 92 12.65 -6.48 -2.56
N ASP A 93 12.60 -5.40 -1.79
CA ASP A 93 11.81 -5.32 -0.55
C ASP A 93 10.31 -5.48 -0.82
N GLY A 94 9.80 -4.83 -1.87
CA GLY A 94 8.40 -4.94 -2.27
C GLY A 94 8.00 -6.38 -2.58
N VAL A 95 8.77 -7.07 -3.43
CA VAL A 95 8.56 -8.49 -3.78
C VAL A 95 8.64 -9.36 -2.54
N ARG A 96 9.65 -9.17 -1.70
CA ARG A 96 9.82 -9.93 -0.45
C ARG A 96 8.58 -9.82 0.45
N TYR A 97 8.04 -8.62 0.65
CA TYR A 97 6.87 -8.44 1.50
C TYR A 97 5.58 -9.03 0.89
N LEU A 98 5.46 -9.07 -0.44
CA LEU A 98 4.32 -9.69 -1.10
C LEU A 98 4.37 -11.23 -1.07
N THR A 99 5.57 -11.81 -1.05
CA THR A 99 5.78 -13.27 -1.09
C THR A 99 5.97 -13.91 0.28
N ASP A 100 6.25 -13.12 1.33
CA ASP A 100 6.33 -13.62 2.72
C ASP A 100 4.92 -13.85 3.29
N THR A 101 4.33 -14.97 2.90
CA THR A 101 2.95 -15.35 3.24
C THR A 101 2.86 -16.42 4.35
N ALA A 102 4.00 -16.98 4.79
CA ALA A 102 4.00 -18.05 5.77
C ALA A 102 3.37 -17.61 7.11
N GLY A 103 2.33 -18.33 7.55
CA GLY A 103 1.58 -18.03 8.78
C GLY A 103 0.76 -16.74 8.74
N LYS A 104 0.55 -16.14 7.56
CA LYS A 104 -0.29 -14.96 7.38
C LYS A 104 -1.71 -15.36 7.02
N LYS A 105 -2.69 -14.68 7.60
CA LYS A 105 -4.11 -14.84 7.29
C LYS A 105 -4.67 -13.71 6.44
N ILE A 106 -3.99 -12.56 6.42
CA ILE A 106 -4.37 -11.39 5.63
C ILE A 106 -3.11 -10.60 5.23
N MET A 107 -3.12 -10.02 4.04
CA MET A 107 -2.04 -9.18 3.53
C MET A 107 -2.47 -7.73 3.47
N LEU A 108 -1.74 -6.82 4.14
CA LEU A 108 -1.94 -5.38 4.04
C LEU A 108 -1.06 -4.79 2.93
N LEU A 109 -1.67 -4.08 1.99
CA LEU A 109 -1.04 -3.40 0.86
C LEU A 109 -1.28 -1.88 0.96
N ASP A 110 -0.44 -1.19 1.71
CA ASP A 110 -0.65 0.23 2.01
C ASP A 110 0.51 1.10 1.49
N GLU A 111 0.45 1.70 0.34
CA GLU A 111 -0.58 2.03 -0.62
C GLU A 111 -0.09 1.53 -2.01
N ILE A 112 -0.96 0.92 -2.82
CA ILE A 112 -0.65 0.45 -4.18
C ILE A 112 -1.30 1.35 -5.26
N GLY A 113 -0.86 1.20 -6.50
CA GLY A 113 -1.39 1.95 -7.66
C GLY A 113 -0.55 3.18 -8.03
N GLY A 114 0.74 3.19 -7.72
CA GLY A 114 1.69 4.26 -8.01
C GLY A 114 2.93 3.81 -8.79
N ALA A 115 4.09 4.35 -8.43
CA ALA A 115 5.34 4.11 -9.14
C ALA A 115 5.86 2.67 -9.03
N GLU A 116 5.46 1.95 -8.00
CA GLU A 116 5.75 0.52 -7.80
C GLU A 116 5.24 -0.35 -8.96
N MET A 117 4.19 0.09 -9.66
CA MET A 117 3.64 -0.64 -10.80
C MET A 117 4.55 -0.64 -12.03
N LEU A 118 5.61 0.17 -12.03
CA LEU A 118 6.63 0.15 -13.09
C LEU A 118 7.67 -0.96 -12.88
N SER A 119 7.64 -1.63 -11.73
CA SER A 119 8.46 -2.80 -11.41
C SER A 119 7.74 -4.06 -11.89
N GLU A 120 8.26 -4.70 -12.94
CA GLU A 120 7.71 -5.97 -13.43
C GLU A 120 7.75 -7.07 -12.37
N PRO A 121 8.85 -7.26 -11.59
CA PRO A 121 8.88 -8.24 -10.51
C PRO A 121 7.82 -7.98 -9.44
N PHE A 122 7.63 -6.71 -9.05
CA PHE A 122 6.60 -6.34 -8.08
C PHE A 122 5.19 -6.65 -8.60
N MET A 123 4.89 -6.30 -9.86
CA MET A 123 3.58 -6.56 -10.45
C MET A 123 3.30 -8.06 -10.59
N ALA A 124 4.30 -8.87 -10.97
CA ALA A 124 4.17 -10.32 -11.02
C ALA A 124 3.86 -10.90 -9.63
N ALA A 125 4.57 -10.45 -8.59
CA ALA A 125 4.33 -10.86 -7.20
C ALA A 125 2.96 -10.41 -6.70
N LEU A 126 2.53 -9.18 -7.02
CA LEU A 126 1.21 -8.63 -6.67
C LEU A 126 0.08 -9.45 -7.29
N TYR A 127 0.16 -9.74 -8.59
CA TYR A 127 -0.87 -10.55 -9.26
C TYR A 127 -0.87 -11.99 -8.76
N GLY A 128 0.30 -12.58 -8.48
CA GLY A 128 0.40 -13.90 -7.85
C GLY A 128 -0.27 -13.94 -6.47
N LEU A 129 -0.08 -12.90 -5.65
CA LEU A 129 -0.73 -12.76 -4.35
C LEU A 129 -2.25 -12.61 -4.49
N LEU A 130 -2.74 -11.75 -5.39
CA LEU A 130 -4.16 -11.53 -5.62
C LEU A 130 -4.87 -12.76 -6.20
N ALA A 131 -4.18 -13.53 -7.06
CA ALA A 131 -4.69 -14.82 -7.55
C ALA A 131 -4.69 -15.91 -6.47
N GLY A 132 -3.89 -15.76 -5.42
CA GLY A 132 -3.73 -16.71 -4.33
C GLY A 132 -4.91 -16.79 -3.38
N GLY A 133 -4.77 -17.64 -2.35
CA GLY A 133 -5.84 -17.90 -1.36
C GLY A 133 -5.90 -16.91 -0.20
N ILE A 134 -4.87 -16.06 0.01
CA ILE A 134 -4.81 -15.17 1.17
C ILE A 134 -5.54 -13.86 0.85
N PRO A 135 -6.52 -13.44 1.68
CA PRO A 135 -7.20 -12.17 1.53
C PRO A 135 -6.23 -10.99 1.59
N CYS A 136 -6.48 -9.96 0.77
CA CYS A 136 -5.74 -8.71 0.80
C CYS A 136 -6.65 -7.56 1.24
N ILE A 137 -6.10 -6.67 2.06
CA ILE A 137 -6.73 -5.40 2.43
C ILE A 137 -5.72 -4.28 2.16
N GLY A 138 -6.18 -3.09 1.74
CA GLY A 138 -5.19 -2.05 1.47
C GLY A 138 -5.77 -0.71 1.03
N VAL A 139 -4.85 0.15 0.61
CA VAL A 139 -5.17 1.45 0.02
C VAL A 139 -4.78 1.42 -1.45
N LEU A 140 -5.73 1.75 -2.32
CA LEU A 140 -5.52 1.90 -3.74
C LEU A 140 -5.50 3.40 -4.10
N LYS A 141 -4.47 3.83 -4.80
CA LYS A 141 -4.39 5.21 -5.31
C LYS A 141 -5.51 5.49 -6.30
N ARG A 142 -6.09 6.68 -6.20
CA ARG A 142 -7.08 7.13 -7.19
C ARG A 142 -6.42 7.32 -8.55
N ASN A 143 -7.14 7.00 -9.62
CA ASN A 143 -6.66 7.13 -11.00
C ASN A 143 -6.17 8.55 -11.32
N LYS A 144 -6.86 9.59 -10.82
CA LYS A 144 -6.43 11.00 -10.97
C LYS A 144 -5.06 11.27 -10.33
N ASN A 145 -4.76 10.66 -9.19
CA ASN A 145 -3.48 10.81 -8.50
C ASN A 145 -2.37 10.04 -9.22
N ALA A 146 -2.65 8.86 -9.75
CA ALA A 146 -1.74 8.08 -10.58
C ALA A 146 -1.36 8.83 -11.87
N ALA A 147 -2.33 9.40 -12.55
CA ALA A 147 -2.13 10.21 -13.77
C ALA A 147 -1.32 11.51 -13.48
N PHE A 148 -1.52 12.15 -12.33
CA PHE A 148 -0.70 13.30 -11.90
C PHE A 148 0.75 12.89 -11.64
N MET A 149 0.99 11.75 -10.99
CA MET A 149 2.34 11.21 -10.78
C MET A 149 3.06 10.93 -12.11
N SER A 150 2.36 10.44 -13.13
CA SER A 150 2.93 10.23 -14.46
C SER A 150 3.50 11.52 -15.05
N ARG A 151 2.79 12.64 -14.93
CA ARG A 151 3.20 13.94 -15.48
C ARG A 151 4.36 14.58 -14.71
N THR A 152 4.33 14.51 -13.37
CA THR A 152 5.32 15.18 -12.52
C THR A 152 6.60 14.37 -12.32
N ALA A 153 6.53 13.06 -12.58
CA ALA A 153 7.63 12.14 -12.32
C ALA A 153 8.44 11.77 -13.58
N GLY A 154 8.10 12.33 -14.75
CA GLY A 154 8.78 11.99 -16.01
C GLY A 154 8.52 10.56 -16.51
N TYR A 155 7.56 9.84 -15.92
CA TYR A 155 7.12 8.54 -16.39
C TYR A 155 6.00 8.74 -17.40
N ALA A 156 6.34 8.72 -18.69
CA ALA A 156 5.39 8.95 -19.75
C ALA A 156 4.23 7.95 -19.71
N GLY A 157 3.02 8.45 -19.45
CA GLY A 157 1.74 7.81 -19.80
C GLY A 157 1.30 6.56 -19.05
N SER A 158 2.21 5.73 -18.53
CA SER A 158 1.91 4.35 -18.16
C SER A 158 1.24 4.15 -16.79
N ILE A 159 1.57 4.93 -15.75
CA ILE A 159 1.06 4.65 -14.37
C ILE A 159 -0.46 4.76 -14.29
N GLY A 160 -1.06 5.74 -14.97
CA GLY A 160 -2.52 5.90 -14.98
C GLY A 160 -3.25 4.72 -15.64
N GLN A 161 -2.69 4.20 -16.72
CA GLN A 161 -3.22 3.04 -17.42
C GLN A 161 -3.04 1.78 -16.57
N LEU A 162 -1.84 1.52 -16.06
CA LEU A 162 -1.55 0.39 -15.18
C LEU A 162 -2.45 0.39 -13.92
N ASN A 163 -2.72 1.57 -13.35
CA ASN A 163 -3.65 1.70 -12.22
C ASN A 163 -5.08 1.34 -12.63
N ALA A 164 -5.53 1.76 -13.81
CA ALA A 164 -6.86 1.40 -14.32
C ALA A 164 -6.97 -0.11 -14.56
N GLU A 165 -5.98 -0.73 -15.18
CA GLU A 165 -5.91 -2.18 -15.40
C GLU A 165 -5.88 -2.97 -14.09
N LEU A 166 -5.09 -2.53 -13.10
CA LEU A 166 -5.05 -3.16 -11.77
C LEU A 166 -6.43 -3.13 -11.10
N ARG A 167 -7.16 -2.01 -11.18
CA ARG A 167 -8.51 -1.85 -10.62
C ARG A 167 -9.50 -2.81 -11.27
N GLU A 168 -9.46 -2.88 -12.59
CA GLU A 168 -10.32 -3.78 -13.36
C GLU A 168 -10.06 -5.24 -12.98
N LYS A 169 -8.80 -5.65 -12.88
CA LYS A 169 -8.42 -6.99 -12.44
C LYS A 169 -8.84 -7.30 -11.01
N ILE A 170 -8.65 -6.37 -10.08
CA ILE A 170 -9.10 -6.55 -8.69
C ILE A 170 -10.59 -6.86 -8.64
N ILE A 171 -11.42 -6.13 -9.40
CA ILE A 171 -12.88 -6.30 -9.38
C ILE A 171 -13.31 -7.55 -10.16
N ASN A 172 -12.82 -7.72 -11.38
CA ASN A 172 -13.37 -8.68 -12.33
C ASN A 172 -12.67 -10.06 -12.27
N GLU A 173 -11.37 -10.10 -11.96
CA GLU A 173 -10.59 -11.35 -11.99
C GLU A 173 -10.32 -11.89 -10.58
N TYR A 174 -10.04 -11.01 -9.60
CA TYR A 174 -9.58 -11.42 -8.27
C TYR A 174 -10.64 -11.34 -7.17
N ASN A 175 -11.91 -11.15 -7.53
CA ASN A 175 -13.02 -11.08 -6.57
C ASN A 175 -12.77 -10.05 -5.46
N GLY A 176 -12.35 -8.85 -5.84
CA GLY A 176 -12.07 -7.75 -4.93
C GLY A 176 -13.16 -6.68 -4.96
N LYS A 177 -13.24 -5.90 -3.88
CA LYS A 177 -14.09 -4.73 -3.74
C LYS A 177 -13.26 -3.48 -3.46
N ILE A 178 -13.63 -2.36 -4.05
CA ILE A 178 -12.98 -1.06 -3.82
C ILE A 178 -14.01 -0.12 -3.22
N LEU A 179 -13.77 0.32 -1.99
CA LEU A 179 -14.64 1.26 -1.27
C LEU A 179 -14.12 2.69 -1.41
N SER A 180 -15.02 3.60 -1.73
CA SER A 180 -14.71 5.03 -1.74
C SER A 180 -14.75 5.55 -0.30
N PHE A 181 -13.58 5.94 0.22
CA PHE A 181 -13.44 6.44 1.59
C PHE A 181 -13.55 7.96 1.64
N ARG A 182 -14.41 8.44 2.52
CA ARG A 182 -14.47 9.84 2.99
C ARG A 182 -14.18 9.85 4.49
N ARG A 183 -13.71 10.98 5.01
CA ARG A 183 -13.48 11.11 6.44
C ARG A 183 -14.80 10.93 7.20
N ASP A 184 -14.73 10.21 8.34
CA ASP A 184 -15.86 9.94 9.24
C ASP A 184 -16.99 9.10 8.61
N ASP A 185 -16.64 8.20 7.68
CA ASP A 185 -17.57 7.26 7.04
C ASP A 185 -17.69 5.99 7.89
N ALA A 186 -18.65 5.98 8.82
CA ALA A 186 -18.88 4.86 9.73
C ALA A 186 -19.23 3.56 9.00
N GLY A 187 -19.92 3.63 7.86
CA GLY A 187 -20.24 2.44 7.07
C GLY A 187 -19.03 1.76 6.46
N VAL A 188 -17.98 2.52 6.14
CA VAL A 188 -16.72 1.94 5.66
C VAL A 188 -15.96 1.23 6.79
N GLU A 189 -15.98 1.75 8.00
CA GLU A 189 -15.35 1.10 9.16
C GLU A 189 -16.04 -0.22 9.48
N GLU A 190 -17.37 -0.23 9.54
CA GLU A 190 -18.18 -1.44 9.78
C GLU A 190 -17.91 -2.52 8.71
N GLU A 191 -17.88 -2.14 7.44
CA GLU A 191 -17.58 -3.08 6.35
C GLU A 191 -16.15 -3.66 6.43
N LEU A 192 -15.18 -2.88 6.89
CA LEU A 192 -13.81 -3.38 7.14
C LEU A 192 -13.77 -4.36 8.30
N GLU A 193 -14.49 -4.07 9.39
CA GLU A 193 -14.57 -4.95 10.56
C GLU A 193 -15.26 -6.27 10.21
N ASP A 194 -16.36 -6.24 9.47
CA ASP A 194 -17.06 -7.43 8.97
C ASP A 194 -16.17 -8.27 8.06
N PHE A 195 -15.45 -7.64 7.15
CA PHE A 195 -14.51 -8.34 6.26
C PHE A 195 -13.41 -9.06 7.06
N ILE A 196 -12.82 -8.39 8.04
CA ILE A 196 -11.76 -8.95 8.88
C ILE A 196 -12.35 -10.06 9.79
N CYS A 197 -13.49 -9.82 10.38
CA CYS A 197 -14.17 -10.80 11.22
C CYS A 197 -14.42 -12.10 10.46
N GLY A 198 -14.91 -12.01 9.21
CA GLY A 198 -15.12 -13.17 8.34
C GLY A 198 -13.85 -14.00 8.10
N ILE A 199 -12.66 -13.37 8.05
CA ILE A 199 -11.39 -14.07 7.87
C ILE A 199 -10.97 -14.83 9.14
N PHE A 200 -11.22 -14.26 10.31
CA PHE A 200 -10.71 -14.79 11.58
C PHE A 200 -11.71 -15.68 12.34
N THR A 201 -13.00 -15.69 11.96
CA THR A 201 -14.02 -16.54 12.59
C THR A 201 -14.27 -17.86 11.85
N THR A 202 -13.81 -18.04 10.63
CA THR A 202 -14.07 -19.23 9.79
C THR A 202 -13.27 -20.48 10.21
N GLU A 203 -12.54 -20.44 11.32
CA GLU A 203 -11.70 -21.55 11.82
C GLU A 203 -12.20 -22.11 13.17
N GLN A 204 -13.52 -22.34 13.31
CA GLN A 204 -14.05 -23.21 14.38
C GLN A 204 -14.58 -24.52 13.83
#